data_d02ff0cdc79d5e65cac686dc4fbbf9de
#
_entry.id   d02ff0cdc79d5e65cac686dc4fbbf9de
#
_cell.length_a   1.000
_cell.length_b   1.000
_cell.length_c   1.000
_cell.angle_alpha   90.00
_cell.angle_beta   90.00
_cell.angle_gamma   90.00
#
_symmetry.space_group_name_H-M   'P 1'
#
loop_
_entity.id
_entity.type
_entity.pdbx_description
1 polymer ?
#
loop_
_entity_poly.entity_id
_entity_poly.type
_entity_poly.pdbx_seq_one_letter_code
_entity_poly.pdbx_strand_id
1 'polypeptide(L)'
;HGYMPVPPNSLEREFKKDTYTANLIARLSLGSRHTLTAGFNSEYQHNRRSGWGFIMPDFETASFGTYAFDRFTVRKDLILNAGVRYDHVRTSIHSYRDWFKTPVSATDSVFKERSEDLRRSFNSLTWSAGVNYSVGQWILKANVGKSFRVPIPKELGTDGVNYHIFRYEKGNPGLNPEESYQLDAGIHWGNDRVTVQFDPYLNYFPNYIYMNPTPDYYE
;
A
#
# COMPACT_ATOMS: atom_id res chain seq x y z
N HIS A 1 -6.55 -25.26 -32.37
CA HIS A 1 -6.69 -23.78 -32.53
C HIS A 1 -7.93 -23.35 -31.77
N GLY A 2 -7.75 -22.77 -30.61
CA GLY A 2 -8.86 -22.22 -29.81
C GLY A 2 -9.52 -21.05 -30.55
N TYR A 3 -10.85 -21.02 -30.56
CA TYR A 3 -11.61 -19.92 -31.09
C TYR A 3 -11.38 -18.69 -30.23
N MET A 4 -10.94 -17.59 -30.85
CA MET A 4 -10.79 -16.31 -30.18
C MET A 4 -12.00 -15.44 -30.52
N PRO A 5 -12.81 -15.00 -29.52
CA PRO A 5 -13.97 -14.15 -29.77
C PRO A 5 -13.55 -12.79 -30.37
N VAL A 6 -14.40 -12.25 -31.24
CA VAL A 6 -14.16 -10.91 -31.81
C VAL A 6 -14.56 -9.84 -30.79
N PRO A 7 -13.66 -8.89 -30.44
CA PRO A 7 -13.99 -7.82 -29.51
C PRO A 7 -15.15 -6.93 -30.00
N PRO A 8 -15.98 -6.40 -29.10
CA PRO A 8 -17.13 -5.57 -29.48
C PRO A 8 -16.75 -4.19 -30.04
N ASN A 9 -15.53 -3.72 -29.77
CA ASN A 9 -15.00 -2.45 -30.28
C ASN A 9 -13.47 -2.50 -30.32
N SER A 10 -12.86 -1.42 -30.79
CA SER A 10 -11.40 -1.31 -30.88
C SER A 10 -10.71 -0.98 -29.54
N LEU A 11 -11.48 -0.61 -28.51
CA LEU A 11 -10.95 -0.22 -27.20
C LEU A 11 -10.71 -1.45 -26.34
N GLU A 12 -9.46 -1.85 -26.20
CA GLU A 12 -9.08 -2.98 -25.34
C GLU A 12 -9.16 -2.62 -23.87
N ARG A 13 -8.53 -1.52 -23.45
CA ARG A 13 -8.51 -1.03 -22.07
C ARG A 13 -8.39 0.49 -22.01
N GLU A 14 -9.12 1.09 -21.10
CA GLU A 14 -8.96 2.48 -20.69
C GLU A 14 -9.13 2.56 -19.17
N PHE A 15 -8.22 3.28 -18.51
CA PHE A 15 -8.27 3.52 -17.08
C PHE A 15 -8.46 5.00 -16.81
N LYS A 16 -9.45 5.34 -15.97
CA LYS A 16 -9.67 6.69 -15.45
C LYS A 16 -9.55 6.67 -13.95
N LYS A 17 -8.69 7.53 -13.40
CA LYS A 17 -8.43 7.64 -11.98
C LYS A 17 -8.70 9.05 -11.50
N ASP A 18 -9.61 9.17 -10.54
CA ASP A 18 -9.88 10.41 -9.82
C ASP A 18 -9.42 10.26 -8.37
N THR A 19 -8.64 11.21 -7.88
CA THR A 19 -8.11 11.19 -6.52
C THR A 19 -8.40 12.53 -5.84
N TYR A 20 -9.01 12.47 -4.66
CA TYR A 20 -9.31 13.63 -3.82
C TYR A 20 -8.60 13.45 -2.49
N THR A 21 -7.84 14.46 -2.07
CA THR A 21 -7.10 14.43 -0.81
C THR A 21 -7.39 15.66 0.03
N ALA A 22 -7.47 15.48 1.36
CA ALA A 22 -7.58 16.55 2.32
C ALA A 22 -6.60 16.31 3.48
N ASN A 23 -5.84 17.33 3.84
CA ASN A 23 -4.84 17.25 4.90
C ASN A 23 -5.02 18.41 5.88
N LEU A 24 -4.97 18.11 7.17
CA LEU A 24 -4.97 19.09 8.24
C LEU A 24 -3.78 18.80 9.15
N ILE A 25 -2.95 19.82 9.38
CA ILE A 25 -1.76 19.69 10.22
C ILE A 25 -1.76 20.85 11.23
N ALA A 26 -1.54 20.49 12.50
CA ALA A 26 -1.34 21.44 13.58
C ALA A 26 0.03 21.20 14.24
N ARG A 27 0.78 22.26 14.47
CA ARG A 27 2.07 22.23 15.15
C ARG A 27 2.03 23.10 16.37
N LEU A 28 2.45 22.55 17.51
CA LEU A 28 2.46 23.21 18.80
C LEU A 28 3.84 23.11 19.41
N SER A 29 4.35 24.26 19.87
CA SER A 29 5.55 24.29 20.70
C SER A 29 5.11 24.32 22.17
N LEU A 30 5.37 23.24 22.89
CA LEU A 30 5.06 23.11 24.32
C LEU A 30 6.32 23.38 25.14
N GLY A 31 6.46 24.58 25.62
CA GLY A 31 7.68 25.05 26.25
C GLY A 31 8.82 25.14 25.23
N SER A 32 10.09 25.06 25.70
CA SER A 32 11.26 25.11 24.86
C SER A 32 11.77 23.73 24.39
N ARG A 33 11.16 22.63 24.88
CA ARG A 33 11.67 21.28 24.71
C ARG A 33 10.81 20.38 23.84
N HIS A 34 9.51 20.61 23.77
CA HIS A 34 8.59 19.79 22.99
C HIS A 34 8.08 20.51 21.75
N THR A 35 8.09 19.82 20.64
CA THR A 35 7.38 20.22 19.42
C THR A 35 6.43 19.11 19.06
N LEU A 36 5.13 19.33 19.25
CA LEU A 36 4.07 18.38 18.93
C LEU A 36 3.50 18.71 17.56
N THR A 37 3.44 17.71 16.70
CA THR A 37 2.75 17.77 15.41
C THR A 37 1.61 16.78 15.45
N ALA A 38 0.39 17.25 15.17
CA ALA A 38 -0.78 16.40 15.03
C ALA A 38 -1.42 16.65 13.68
N GLY A 39 -1.95 15.62 13.07
CA GLY A 39 -2.53 15.75 11.76
C GLY A 39 -3.65 14.76 11.49
N PHE A 40 -4.44 15.12 10.50
CA PHE A 40 -5.49 14.30 9.93
C PHE A 40 -5.36 14.36 8.42
N ASN A 41 -5.43 13.21 7.76
CA ASN A 41 -5.52 13.15 6.32
C ASN A 41 -6.65 12.22 5.87
N SER A 42 -7.24 12.57 4.73
CA SER A 42 -8.28 11.79 4.09
C SER A 42 -8.00 11.71 2.61
N GLU A 43 -8.22 10.54 2.04
CA GLU A 43 -8.05 10.33 0.61
C GLU A 43 -9.22 9.49 0.08
N TYR A 44 -9.78 9.92 -1.03
CA TYR A 44 -10.75 9.16 -1.80
C TYR A 44 -10.21 8.96 -3.22
N GLN A 45 -10.19 7.73 -3.66
CA GLN A 45 -9.74 7.35 -4.98
C GLN A 45 -10.80 6.51 -5.68
N HIS A 46 -11.15 6.91 -6.90
CA HIS A 46 -12.05 6.18 -7.76
C HIS A 46 -11.31 5.81 -9.04
N ASN A 47 -11.26 4.52 -9.36
CA ASN A 47 -10.65 4.02 -10.58
C ASN A 47 -11.69 3.28 -11.41
N ARG A 48 -11.87 3.71 -12.65
CA ARG A 48 -12.78 3.11 -13.62
C ARG A 48 -11.98 2.48 -14.75
N ARG A 49 -12.42 1.31 -15.16
CA ARG A 49 -11.90 0.62 -16.33
C ARG A 49 -12.97 0.59 -17.42
N SER A 50 -12.60 0.84 -18.65
CA SER A 50 -13.41 0.60 -19.83
C SER A 50 -12.62 -0.22 -20.86
N GLY A 51 -13.34 -0.79 -21.84
CA GLY A 51 -12.76 -1.68 -22.85
C GLY A 51 -13.07 -3.15 -22.59
N TRP A 52 -12.67 -4.01 -23.53
CA TRP A 52 -12.99 -5.45 -23.48
C TRP A 52 -11.92 -6.28 -22.77
N GLY A 53 -10.68 -5.80 -22.66
CA GLY A 53 -9.60 -6.50 -21.97
C GLY A 53 -9.66 -6.27 -20.47
N PHE A 54 -9.98 -7.30 -19.69
CA PHE A 54 -10.08 -7.21 -18.23
C PHE A 54 -8.83 -7.75 -17.54
N ILE A 55 -8.19 -6.91 -16.73
CA ILE A 55 -7.11 -7.30 -15.83
C ILE A 55 -7.40 -6.85 -14.41
N MET A 56 -7.88 -5.63 -14.23
CA MET A 56 -8.16 -5.06 -12.92
C MET A 56 -9.62 -4.55 -12.89
N PRO A 57 -10.41 -4.90 -11.85
CA PRO A 57 -11.78 -4.41 -11.72
C PRO A 57 -11.83 -2.91 -11.42
N ASP A 58 -12.99 -2.29 -11.65
CA ASP A 58 -13.28 -0.95 -11.14
C ASP A 58 -13.29 -0.98 -9.61
N PHE A 59 -12.72 0.05 -8.97
CA PHE A 59 -12.66 0.10 -7.53
C PHE A 59 -12.74 1.52 -6.99
N GLU A 60 -13.14 1.60 -5.73
CA GLU A 60 -13.11 2.82 -4.92
C GLU A 60 -12.34 2.54 -3.65
N THR A 61 -11.48 3.47 -3.27
CA THR A 61 -10.74 3.42 -2.01
C THR A 61 -10.95 4.71 -1.26
N ALA A 62 -11.44 4.62 -0.04
CA ALA A 62 -11.55 5.72 0.89
C ALA A 62 -10.66 5.45 2.10
N SER A 63 -9.84 6.40 2.46
CA SER A 63 -8.94 6.27 3.60
C SER A 63 -8.94 7.52 4.44
N PHE A 64 -8.77 7.36 5.74
CA PHE A 64 -8.42 8.47 6.62
C PHE A 64 -7.38 8.01 7.62
N GLY A 65 -6.54 8.96 8.02
CA GLY A 65 -5.50 8.73 9.00
C GLY A 65 -5.40 9.89 9.96
N THR A 66 -5.09 9.59 11.19
CA THR A 66 -4.76 10.59 12.22
C THR A 66 -3.45 10.22 12.87
N TYR A 67 -2.64 11.22 13.18
CA TYR A 67 -1.33 10.99 13.75
C TYR A 67 -0.94 12.07 14.75
N ALA A 68 -0.05 11.68 15.66
CA ALA A 68 0.62 12.61 16.55
C ALA A 68 2.11 12.25 16.60
N PHE A 69 2.94 13.25 16.57
CA PHE A 69 4.38 13.13 16.60
C PHE A 69 4.97 14.18 17.53
N ASP A 70 5.82 13.73 18.46
CA ASP A 70 6.52 14.61 19.39
C ASP A 70 8.03 14.53 19.19
N ARG A 71 8.65 15.70 19.14
CA ARG A 71 10.09 15.87 19.20
C ARG A 71 10.44 16.46 20.54
N PHE A 72 11.11 15.70 21.39
CA PHE A 72 11.54 16.09 22.72
C PHE A 72 13.04 16.37 22.74
N THR A 73 13.41 17.63 22.90
CA THR A 73 14.79 18.04 23.10
C THR A 73 15.08 17.96 24.61
N VAL A 74 15.67 16.85 25.03
CA VAL A 74 16.05 16.62 26.44
C VAL A 74 17.12 17.63 26.86
N ARG A 75 18.10 17.79 25.99
CA ARG A 75 19.18 18.78 26.07
C ARG A 75 19.74 19.00 24.66
N LYS A 76 20.66 19.93 24.47
CA LYS A 76 21.18 20.28 23.14
C LYS A 76 21.78 19.08 22.36
N ASP A 77 22.34 18.12 23.08
CA ASP A 77 23.00 16.95 22.52
C ASP A 77 22.13 15.69 22.49
N LEU A 78 20.92 15.74 23.06
CA LEU A 78 20.06 14.58 23.15
C LEU A 78 18.63 14.95 22.74
N ILE A 79 18.15 14.37 21.63
CA ILE A 79 16.82 14.57 21.09
C ILE A 79 16.13 13.23 20.98
N LEU A 80 14.94 13.12 21.55
CA LEU A 80 14.05 11.98 21.42
C LEU A 80 12.90 12.35 20.49
N ASN A 81 12.40 11.38 19.72
CA ASN A 81 11.19 11.54 18.95
C ASN A 81 10.32 10.29 19.05
N ALA A 82 9.03 10.47 18.99
CA ALA A 82 8.06 9.39 19.00
C ALA A 82 6.81 9.82 18.24
N GLY A 83 6.22 8.88 17.54
CA GLY A 83 5.01 9.11 16.79
C GLY A 83 4.11 7.90 16.78
N VAL A 84 2.82 8.16 16.65
CA VAL A 84 1.79 7.15 16.50
C VAL A 84 0.82 7.59 15.41
N ARG A 85 0.36 6.64 14.62
CA ARG A 85 -0.58 6.87 13.53
C ARG A 85 -1.64 5.78 13.49
N TYR A 86 -2.89 6.17 13.36
CA TYR A 86 -4.01 5.30 13.10
C TYR A 86 -4.54 5.55 11.70
N ASP A 87 -4.73 4.50 10.93
CA ASP A 87 -5.28 4.55 9.59
C ASP A 87 -6.46 3.59 9.43
N HIS A 88 -7.48 4.07 8.72
CA HIS A 88 -8.62 3.27 8.30
C HIS A 88 -8.76 3.38 6.78
N VAL A 89 -8.81 2.22 6.12
CA VAL A 89 -8.93 2.14 4.66
C VAL A 89 -10.11 1.24 4.31
N ARG A 90 -11.00 1.75 3.45
CA ARG A 90 -12.11 1.00 2.89
C ARG A 90 -11.91 0.88 1.38
N THR A 91 -11.92 -0.35 0.88
CA THR A 91 -11.83 -0.65 -0.55
C THR A 91 -13.10 -1.34 -0.99
N SER A 92 -13.72 -0.84 -2.06
CA SER A 92 -14.86 -1.45 -2.73
C SER A 92 -14.45 -1.80 -4.15
N ILE A 93 -14.62 -3.06 -4.53
CA ILE A 93 -14.30 -3.60 -5.85
C ILE A 93 -15.61 -4.01 -6.49
N HIS A 94 -15.84 -3.53 -7.73
CA HIS A 94 -17.07 -3.78 -8.46
C HIS A 94 -16.97 -5.05 -9.31
N SER A 95 -18.09 -5.77 -9.46
CA SER A 95 -18.14 -6.97 -10.27
C SER A 95 -17.88 -6.69 -11.75
N TYR A 96 -17.31 -7.67 -12.44
CA TYR A 96 -17.08 -7.64 -13.88
C TYR A 96 -17.45 -8.98 -14.50
N ARG A 97 -18.15 -8.94 -15.65
CA ARG A 97 -18.47 -10.12 -16.45
C ARG A 97 -17.72 -10.09 -17.76
N ASP A 98 -17.33 -11.25 -18.27
CA ASP A 98 -16.72 -11.36 -19.58
C ASP A 98 -17.65 -10.82 -20.67
N TRP A 99 -17.07 -10.20 -21.71
CA TRP A 99 -17.78 -9.72 -22.88
C TRP A 99 -18.18 -10.85 -23.84
N PHE A 100 -17.67 -12.08 -23.63
CA PHE A 100 -18.01 -13.28 -24.38
C PHE A 100 -18.55 -14.37 -23.45
N LYS A 101 -19.29 -15.31 -24.03
CA LYS A 101 -19.87 -16.43 -23.27
C LYS A 101 -18.85 -17.56 -23.13
N THR A 102 -18.75 -18.11 -21.94
CA THR A 102 -17.94 -19.32 -21.67
C THR A 102 -18.87 -20.55 -21.75
N PRO A 103 -18.56 -21.58 -22.55
CA PRO A 103 -19.34 -22.81 -22.59
C PRO A 103 -19.28 -23.54 -21.24
N VAL A 104 -20.46 -23.87 -20.69
CA VAL A 104 -20.61 -24.65 -19.44
C VAL A 104 -21.16 -26.06 -19.69
N SER A 105 -21.75 -26.27 -20.88
CA SER A 105 -22.20 -27.58 -21.36
C SER A 105 -22.17 -27.62 -22.88
N ALA A 106 -22.51 -28.77 -23.46
CA ALA A 106 -22.54 -28.92 -24.92
C ALA A 106 -23.55 -28.00 -25.62
N THR A 107 -24.57 -27.51 -24.90
CA THR A 107 -25.67 -26.68 -25.43
C THR A 107 -25.77 -25.30 -24.80
N ASP A 108 -25.10 -25.05 -23.65
CA ASP A 108 -25.21 -23.80 -22.91
C ASP A 108 -23.89 -23.08 -22.77
N SER A 109 -23.95 -21.74 -22.87
CA SER A 109 -22.83 -20.84 -22.56
C SER A 109 -23.35 -19.62 -21.80
N VAL A 110 -22.54 -19.10 -20.87
CA VAL A 110 -22.92 -17.98 -20.00
C VAL A 110 -21.82 -16.92 -20.01
N PHE A 111 -22.21 -15.67 -19.70
CA PHE A 111 -21.24 -14.62 -19.40
C PHE A 111 -20.65 -14.89 -18.01
N LYS A 112 -19.38 -15.30 -17.96
CA LYS A 112 -18.70 -15.62 -16.72
C LYS A 112 -18.34 -14.34 -15.97
N GLU A 113 -18.68 -14.29 -14.68
CA GLU A 113 -18.26 -13.20 -13.79
C GLU A 113 -16.81 -13.43 -13.40
N ARG A 114 -15.91 -12.48 -13.79
CA ARG A 114 -14.47 -12.56 -13.55
C ARG A 114 -14.04 -11.89 -12.25
N SER A 115 -14.90 -11.06 -11.66
CA SER A 115 -14.68 -10.40 -10.38
C SER A 115 -16.01 -10.18 -9.71
N GLU A 116 -16.10 -10.58 -8.44
CA GLU A 116 -17.30 -10.35 -7.62
C GLU A 116 -17.23 -8.99 -6.93
N ASP A 117 -18.38 -8.45 -6.54
CA ASP A 117 -18.44 -7.28 -5.67
C ASP A 117 -17.79 -7.63 -4.34
N LEU A 118 -16.78 -6.84 -3.98
CA LEU A 118 -15.99 -7.05 -2.77
C LEU A 118 -15.85 -5.73 -2.02
N ARG A 119 -16.11 -5.77 -0.72
CA ARG A 119 -15.87 -4.65 0.20
C ARG A 119 -15.00 -5.11 1.34
N ARG A 120 -13.90 -4.41 1.56
CA ARG A 120 -13.00 -4.68 2.68
C ARG A 120 -12.60 -3.40 3.38
N SER A 121 -12.46 -3.52 4.70
CA SER A 121 -11.95 -2.45 5.55
C SER A 121 -10.73 -2.92 6.28
N PHE A 122 -9.73 -2.06 6.37
CA PHE A 122 -8.48 -2.32 7.10
C PHE A 122 -8.27 -1.21 8.10
N ASN A 123 -7.90 -1.61 9.31
CA ASN A 123 -7.47 -0.70 10.37
C ASN A 123 -6.02 -0.99 10.71
N SER A 124 -5.22 0.03 10.92
CA SER A 124 -3.83 -0.15 11.29
C SER A 124 -3.37 0.91 12.26
N LEU A 125 -2.60 0.47 13.24
CA LEU A 125 -1.88 1.32 14.16
C LEU A 125 -0.39 1.17 13.87
N THR A 126 0.26 2.28 13.50
CA THR A 126 1.69 2.35 13.26
C THR A 126 2.34 3.29 14.27
N TRP A 127 3.59 3.07 14.55
CA TRP A 127 4.32 3.85 15.53
C TRP A 127 5.80 3.93 15.16
N SER A 128 6.46 4.95 15.66
CA SER A 128 7.90 5.12 15.53
C SER A 128 8.48 5.77 16.78
N ALA A 129 9.72 5.44 17.08
CA ALA A 129 10.47 6.08 18.15
C ALA A 129 11.93 6.19 17.72
N GLY A 130 12.58 7.25 18.12
CA GLY A 130 13.96 7.49 17.74
C GLY A 130 14.72 8.31 18.77
N VAL A 131 16.03 8.24 18.68
CA VAL A 131 16.96 9.00 19.50
C VAL A 131 18.11 9.50 18.66
N ASN A 132 18.50 10.75 18.88
CA ASN A 132 19.72 11.36 18.35
C ASN A 132 20.58 11.85 19.50
N TYR A 133 21.79 11.36 19.59
CA TYR A 133 22.75 11.74 20.61
C TYR A 133 24.05 12.21 20.01
N SER A 134 24.47 13.41 20.34
CA SER A 134 25.71 14.02 19.84
C SER A 134 26.68 14.21 20.99
N VAL A 135 27.87 13.64 20.89
CA VAL A 135 28.92 13.78 21.90
C VAL A 135 30.26 13.95 21.22
N GLY A 136 30.91 15.10 21.43
CA GLY A 136 32.18 15.44 20.77
C GLY A 136 32.03 15.39 19.25
N GLN A 137 32.81 14.58 18.58
CA GLN A 137 32.76 14.37 17.14
C GLN A 137 31.88 13.20 16.71
N TRP A 138 31.16 12.61 17.64
CA TRP A 138 30.25 11.47 17.42
C TRP A 138 28.79 11.91 17.32
N ILE A 139 28.07 11.30 16.39
CA ILE A 139 26.62 11.38 16.31
C ILE A 139 26.08 9.96 16.30
N LEU A 140 25.24 9.62 17.26
CA LEU A 140 24.59 8.33 17.39
C LEU A 140 23.11 8.49 17.14
N LYS A 141 22.55 7.67 16.26
CA LYS A 141 21.12 7.67 15.92
C LYS A 141 20.57 6.26 16.03
N ALA A 142 19.36 6.13 16.52
CA ALA A 142 18.63 4.89 16.49
C ALA A 142 17.14 5.19 16.27
N ASN A 143 16.50 4.42 15.40
CA ASN A 143 15.08 4.53 15.11
C ASN A 143 14.48 3.14 15.06
N VAL A 144 13.29 3.00 15.61
CA VAL A 144 12.48 1.79 15.54
C VAL A 144 11.06 2.16 15.14
N GLY A 145 10.43 1.33 14.32
CA GLY A 145 9.08 1.62 13.88
C GLY A 145 8.37 0.43 13.29
N LYS A 146 7.06 0.58 13.18
CA LYS A 146 6.16 -0.34 12.50
C LYS A 146 5.42 0.42 11.40
N SER A 147 5.42 -0.15 10.19
CA SER A 147 4.63 0.36 9.06
C SER A 147 3.76 -0.74 8.47
N PHE A 148 2.84 -0.36 7.56
CA PHE A 148 1.98 -1.32 6.88
C PHE A 148 1.66 -0.86 5.46
N ARG A 149 1.26 -1.81 4.61
CA ARG A 149 0.73 -1.58 3.27
C ARG A 149 -0.57 -2.36 3.10
N VAL A 150 -1.64 -1.66 2.73
CA VAL A 150 -2.92 -2.30 2.41
C VAL A 150 -2.83 -3.00 1.04
N PRO A 151 -3.40 -4.22 0.88
CA PRO A 151 -3.45 -4.87 -0.42
C PRO A 151 -4.14 -3.98 -1.47
N ILE A 152 -3.55 -3.88 -2.66
CA ILE A 152 -4.15 -3.13 -3.77
C ILE A 152 -5.29 -3.93 -4.41
N PRO A 153 -6.27 -3.28 -5.07
CA PRO A 153 -7.41 -3.96 -5.67
C PRO A 153 -7.04 -5.06 -6.67
N LYS A 154 -5.95 -4.92 -7.40
CA LYS A 154 -5.45 -5.97 -8.30
C LYS A 154 -5.10 -7.26 -7.55
N GLU A 155 -4.49 -7.15 -6.38
CA GLU A 155 -4.12 -8.31 -5.55
C GLU A 155 -5.34 -9.02 -4.95
N LEU A 156 -6.42 -8.27 -4.70
CA LEU A 156 -7.65 -8.79 -4.09
C LEU A 156 -8.64 -9.35 -5.11
N GLY A 157 -8.79 -8.70 -6.26
CA GLY A 157 -9.94 -8.91 -7.13
C GLY A 157 -9.66 -9.26 -8.59
N THR A 158 -8.40 -9.45 -9.01
CA THR A 158 -8.11 -9.81 -10.39
C THR A 158 -8.45 -11.28 -10.66
N ASP A 159 -9.18 -11.53 -11.74
CA ASP A 159 -9.49 -12.87 -12.26
C ASP A 159 -9.67 -12.78 -13.78
N GLY A 160 -8.60 -12.95 -14.54
CA GLY A 160 -8.65 -12.83 -15.99
C GLY A 160 -7.32 -13.11 -16.69
N VAL A 161 -7.35 -13.12 -18.01
CA VAL A 161 -6.17 -13.33 -18.84
C VAL A 161 -5.54 -12.00 -19.24
N ASN A 162 -4.24 -11.87 -19.02
CA ASN A 162 -3.47 -10.78 -19.61
C ASN A 162 -3.10 -11.18 -21.05
N TYR A 163 -3.81 -10.61 -22.04
CA TYR A 163 -3.65 -10.98 -23.44
C TYR A 163 -2.28 -10.62 -24.04
N HIS A 164 -1.57 -9.65 -23.46
CA HIS A 164 -0.23 -9.27 -23.95
C HIS A 164 0.85 -10.29 -23.62
N ILE A 165 0.71 -11.00 -22.51
CA ILE A 165 1.67 -12.01 -22.05
C ILE A 165 1.05 -13.40 -21.93
N PHE A 166 -0.21 -13.55 -22.32
CA PHE A 166 -0.98 -14.81 -22.27
C PHE A 166 -0.90 -15.50 -20.88
N ARG A 167 -0.98 -14.69 -19.80
CA ARG A 167 -0.94 -15.18 -18.44
C ARG A 167 -2.30 -14.94 -17.76
N TYR A 168 -2.82 -15.99 -17.14
CA TYR A 168 -4.00 -15.88 -16.28
C TYR A 168 -3.57 -15.34 -14.92
N GLU A 169 -4.26 -14.28 -14.49
CA GLU A 169 -3.99 -13.62 -13.22
C GLU A 169 -5.21 -13.69 -12.32
N LYS A 170 -5.01 -14.13 -11.07
CA LYS A 170 -6.05 -14.25 -10.07
C LYS A 170 -5.61 -13.60 -8.77
N GLY A 171 -6.43 -12.70 -8.23
CA GLY A 171 -6.23 -12.06 -6.94
C GLY A 171 -6.68 -12.94 -5.77
N ASN A 172 -6.27 -12.57 -4.57
CA ASN A 172 -6.70 -13.20 -3.34
C ASN A 172 -7.50 -12.19 -2.50
N PRO A 173 -8.83 -12.31 -2.43
CA PRO A 173 -9.66 -11.38 -1.65
C PRO A 173 -9.45 -11.51 -0.13
N GLY A 174 -8.83 -12.59 0.33
CA GLY A 174 -8.50 -12.81 1.73
C GLY A 174 -7.19 -12.19 2.22
N LEU A 175 -6.44 -11.47 1.36
CA LEU A 175 -5.18 -10.86 1.75
C LEU A 175 -5.34 -9.86 2.91
N ASN A 176 -4.42 -9.93 3.87
CA ASN A 176 -4.29 -8.97 4.97
C ASN A 176 -3.29 -7.88 4.62
N PRO A 177 -3.31 -6.71 5.32
CA PRO A 177 -2.28 -5.70 5.15
C PRO A 177 -0.89 -6.25 5.41
N GLU A 178 0.06 -5.84 4.58
CA GLU A 178 1.48 -6.15 4.79
C GLU A 178 2.04 -5.28 5.91
N GLU A 179 2.65 -5.91 6.90
CA GLU A 179 3.30 -5.24 8.04
C GLU A 179 4.82 -5.32 7.90
N SER A 180 5.52 -4.30 8.38
CA SER A 180 6.97 -4.32 8.51
C SER A 180 7.42 -3.66 9.79
N TYR A 181 8.43 -4.24 10.42
CA TYR A 181 9.13 -3.68 11.56
C TYR A 181 10.53 -3.28 11.12
N GLN A 182 10.92 -2.06 11.45
CA GLN A 182 12.20 -1.48 11.03
C GLN A 182 13.02 -1.07 12.25
N LEU A 183 14.30 -1.39 12.22
CA LEU A 183 15.29 -0.92 13.18
C LEU A 183 16.45 -0.33 12.39
N ASP A 184 16.70 0.96 12.56
CA ASP A 184 17.80 1.68 11.96
C ASP A 184 18.71 2.22 13.04
N ALA A 185 20.01 2.13 12.84
CA ALA A 185 21.01 2.76 13.69
C ALA A 185 22.00 3.51 12.83
N GLY A 186 22.58 4.54 13.37
CA GLY A 186 23.62 5.32 12.71
C GLY A 186 24.73 5.69 13.69
N ILE A 187 25.97 5.47 13.30
CA ILE A 187 27.14 5.91 14.05
C ILE A 187 27.99 6.74 13.11
N HIS A 188 28.08 8.03 13.40
CA HIS A 188 28.82 8.97 12.58
C HIS A 188 29.92 9.60 13.40
N TRP A 189 31.11 9.65 12.83
CA TRP A 189 32.27 10.31 13.43
C TRP A 189 32.97 11.17 12.37
N GLY A 190 33.38 12.35 12.74
CA GLY A 190 34.05 13.20 11.79
C GLY A 190 34.90 14.28 12.43
N ASN A 191 35.95 14.70 11.70
CA ASN A 191 36.71 15.87 11.95
C ASN A 191 36.88 16.68 10.64
N ASP A 192 37.75 17.71 10.61
CA ASP A 192 37.95 18.55 9.43
C ASP A 192 38.53 17.80 8.23
N ARG A 193 39.06 16.61 8.42
CA ARG A 193 39.77 15.83 7.39
C ARG A 193 39.12 14.51 7.03
N VAL A 194 38.44 13.84 7.99
CA VAL A 194 37.87 12.49 7.82
C VAL A 194 36.51 12.43 8.39
N THR A 195 35.57 11.82 7.64
CA THR A 195 34.23 11.49 8.09
C THR A 195 34.00 10.00 7.89
N VAL A 196 33.53 9.32 8.93
CA VAL A 196 33.20 7.90 8.92
C VAL A 196 31.72 7.74 9.31
N GLN A 197 30.96 6.98 8.52
CA GLN A 197 29.54 6.71 8.77
C GLN A 197 29.30 5.21 8.67
N PHE A 198 28.56 4.67 9.66
CA PHE A 198 28.10 3.30 9.67
C PHE A 198 26.61 3.30 10.01
N ASP A 199 25.76 2.87 9.06
CA ASP A 199 24.31 2.97 9.14
C ASP A 199 23.67 1.58 8.94
N PRO A 200 23.72 0.67 9.94
CA PRO A 200 23.07 -0.62 9.85
C PRO A 200 21.54 -0.49 9.94
N TYR A 201 20.83 -1.38 9.25
CA TYR A 201 19.38 -1.45 9.34
C TYR A 201 18.89 -2.90 9.32
N LEU A 202 17.72 -3.13 9.89
CA LEU A 202 17.05 -4.42 9.90
C LEU A 202 15.57 -4.19 9.59
N ASN A 203 15.05 -4.95 8.62
CA ASN A 203 13.62 -4.96 8.30
C ASN A 203 13.08 -6.36 8.49
N TYR A 204 11.94 -6.47 9.15
CA TYR A 204 11.23 -7.73 9.38
C TYR A 204 9.81 -7.64 8.83
N PHE A 205 9.44 -8.62 7.99
CA PHE A 205 8.15 -8.69 7.31
C PHE A 205 7.43 -9.97 7.71
N PRO A 206 6.51 -9.93 8.68
CA PRO A 206 5.77 -11.12 9.09
C PRO A 206 4.71 -11.58 8.08
N ASN A 207 4.23 -10.66 7.20
CA ASN A 207 3.19 -10.92 6.22
C ASN A 207 3.51 -10.24 4.87
N TYR A 208 4.34 -10.90 4.06
CA TYR A 208 4.79 -10.38 2.79
C TYR A 208 3.85 -10.77 1.63
N ILE A 209 3.37 -9.80 0.86
CA ILE A 209 2.51 -10.02 -0.31
C ILE A 209 3.37 -10.24 -1.55
N TYR A 210 3.17 -11.36 -2.23
CA TYR A 210 3.91 -11.71 -3.44
C TYR A 210 3.03 -12.44 -4.45
N MET A 211 3.47 -12.49 -5.71
CA MET A 211 2.84 -13.27 -6.75
C MET A 211 3.32 -14.72 -6.68
N ASN A 212 2.39 -15.65 -6.51
CA ASN A 212 2.68 -17.07 -6.40
C ASN A 212 2.06 -17.83 -7.58
N PRO A 213 2.83 -18.62 -8.34
CA PRO A 213 2.26 -19.48 -9.37
C PRO A 213 1.32 -20.53 -8.75
N THR A 214 0.15 -20.71 -9.37
CA THR A 214 -0.82 -21.72 -8.95
C THR A 214 -1.02 -22.75 -10.08
N PRO A 215 -1.51 -23.95 -9.77
CA PRO A 215 -1.82 -24.94 -10.79
C PRO A 215 -3.14 -24.68 -11.53
N ASP A 216 -3.82 -23.58 -11.23
CA ASP A 216 -5.10 -23.26 -11.86
C ASP A 216 -4.93 -22.83 -13.31
N TYR A 217 -5.84 -23.24 -14.14
CA TYR A 217 -5.87 -22.91 -15.57
C TYR A 217 -7.10 -22.05 -15.88
N TYR A 218 -6.99 -21.25 -16.94
CA TYR A 218 -8.11 -20.46 -17.44
C TYR A 218 -9.12 -21.37 -18.13
N GLU A 219 -10.38 -21.32 -17.67
CA GLU A 219 -11.53 -22.02 -18.21
C GLU A 219 -12.51 -21.09 -18.91
#